data_31ee131a6626357dd48f0146880fb50f
#
_entry.id   31ee131a6626357dd48f0146880fb50f
#
_cell.length_a   1.000
_cell.length_b   1.000
_cell.length_c   1.000
_cell.angle_alpha   90.00
_cell.angle_beta   90.00
_cell.angle_gamma   90.00
#
_symmetry.space_group_name_H-M   'P 1'
#
loop_
_entity.id
_entity.type
_entity.pdbx_description
1 polymer ?
#
loop_
_entity_poly.entity_id
_entity_poly.type
_entity_poly.pdbx_seq_one_letter_code
_entity_poly.pdbx_strand_id
1 'polypeptide(L)'
;MGKNVKISNLNFQVVGIYKDDESRNNTEAFIAYSTIKTIYAKGDDAGSLEFTIKNLKTREDNKQFEKNYRASINNNHQAAPDDERTIWLWNRYMDNIQMNQGIAIMQTALWIVGLFTLLSGIVGVSNIMLITVKERTREFGVRKAIGAKPWSILKLIITESIIITSFFGYIGMVCGVAANEIMDATIGHTTVDTGLFKAAMFVNPTVGIGTCIGATITIVIAGTIAGVIPAIKAARIRPIEALRAE
;
A
#
# COMPACT_ATOMS: atom_id res chain seq x y z
N MET A 1 -33.20 -3.94 25.22
CA MET A 1 -34.08 -2.87 24.78
C MET A 1 -35.13 -2.60 25.86
N GLY A 2 -35.63 -1.38 25.99
CA GLY A 2 -36.66 -1.01 27.00
C GLY A 2 -36.12 -0.67 28.41
N LYS A 3 -34.82 -0.77 28.68
CA LYS A 3 -34.23 -0.32 29.93
C LYS A 3 -34.07 1.20 29.92
N ASN A 4 -34.16 1.82 31.10
CA ASN A 4 -33.96 3.25 31.25
C ASN A 4 -32.49 3.54 31.60
N VAL A 5 -31.94 4.57 30.97
CA VAL A 5 -30.59 5.12 31.27
C VAL A 5 -30.76 6.56 31.72
N LYS A 6 -30.07 6.94 32.79
CA LYS A 6 -30.07 8.29 33.32
C LYS A 6 -28.93 9.11 32.73
N ILE A 7 -29.27 10.16 31.99
CA ILE A 7 -28.31 11.11 31.40
C ILE A 7 -28.68 12.51 31.91
N SER A 8 -27.71 13.22 32.50
CA SER A 8 -27.92 14.58 33.02
C SER A 8 -29.21 14.78 33.84
N ASN A 9 -29.47 13.86 34.74
CA ASN A 9 -30.66 13.85 35.62
C ASN A 9 -32.01 13.53 34.96
N LEU A 10 -32.03 13.17 33.67
CA LEU A 10 -33.24 12.77 32.94
C LEU A 10 -33.14 11.28 32.63
N ASN A 11 -34.32 10.59 32.66
CA ASN A 11 -34.43 9.19 32.33
C ASN A 11 -34.80 9.01 30.85
N PHE A 12 -33.98 8.33 30.10
CA PHE A 12 -34.24 8.00 28.68
C PHE A 12 -34.44 6.50 28.55
N GLN A 13 -35.45 6.11 27.78
CA GLN A 13 -35.69 4.72 27.43
C GLN A 13 -34.81 4.31 26.24
N VAL A 14 -34.05 3.23 26.38
CA VAL A 14 -33.22 2.70 25.31
C VAL A 14 -34.10 2.01 24.27
N VAL A 15 -34.19 2.61 23.08
CA VAL A 15 -34.96 2.10 21.94
C VAL A 15 -34.13 1.27 20.97
N GLY A 16 -32.82 1.42 20.97
CA GLY A 16 -31.90 0.70 20.10
C GLY A 16 -30.46 0.69 20.64
N ILE A 17 -29.68 -0.27 20.18
CA ILE A 17 -28.24 -0.37 20.42
C ILE A 17 -27.60 -0.46 19.05
N TYR A 18 -26.64 0.39 18.77
CA TYR A 18 -25.81 0.32 17.56
C TYR A 18 -24.42 -0.18 17.92
N LYS A 19 -23.77 -0.81 16.97
CA LYS A 19 -22.35 -1.19 17.08
C LYS A 19 -21.55 -0.10 16.42
N ASP A 20 -20.71 0.57 17.20
CA ASP A 20 -19.75 1.52 16.65
C ASP A 20 -18.60 0.75 15.98
N ASP A 21 -18.12 1.27 14.86
CA ASP A 21 -16.88 0.80 14.27
C ASP A 21 -15.73 1.17 15.24
N GLU A 22 -14.97 0.19 15.69
CA GLU A 22 -13.99 0.26 16.78
C GLU A 22 -12.94 1.39 16.68
N SER A 23 -13.03 2.24 15.65
CA SER A 23 -12.12 3.35 15.42
C SER A 23 -12.36 4.58 16.31
N ARG A 24 -13.46 4.63 17.05
CA ARG A 24 -13.77 5.75 17.96
C ARG A 24 -14.09 5.23 19.36
N ASN A 25 -13.22 5.52 20.30
CA ASN A 25 -13.43 5.27 21.73
C ASN A 25 -14.48 6.22 22.34
N ASN A 26 -15.47 6.65 21.59
CA ASN A 26 -16.52 7.52 22.09
C ASN A 26 -17.77 6.71 22.37
N THR A 27 -18.14 6.66 23.62
CA THR A 27 -19.46 6.17 24.07
C THR A 27 -20.46 7.26 23.78
N GLU A 28 -21.03 7.28 22.58
CA GLU A 28 -22.04 8.27 22.16
C GLU A 28 -23.43 7.72 22.32
N ALA A 29 -24.35 8.56 22.77
CA ALA A 29 -25.79 8.24 22.81
C ALA A 29 -26.53 9.17 21.86
N PHE A 30 -27.30 8.61 20.93
CA PHE A 30 -28.11 9.36 20.00
C PHE A 30 -29.51 9.59 20.59
N ILE A 31 -29.94 10.83 20.61
CA ILE A 31 -31.24 11.26 21.12
C ILE A 31 -31.93 12.05 20.00
N ALA A 32 -33.29 11.93 19.90
CA ALA A 32 -34.03 12.67 18.90
C ALA A 32 -33.81 14.20 19.07
N TYR A 33 -33.56 14.90 17.97
CA TYR A 33 -33.30 16.34 17.96
C TYR A 33 -34.44 17.14 18.62
N SER A 34 -35.72 16.79 18.34
CA SER A 34 -36.90 17.40 18.96
C SER A 34 -36.88 17.31 20.49
N THR A 35 -36.41 16.19 21.03
CA THR A 35 -36.30 15.98 22.48
C THR A 35 -35.21 16.88 23.07
N ILE A 36 -34.06 16.97 22.45
CA ILE A 36 -32.97 17.86 22.90
C ILE A 36 -33.37 19.31 22.81
N LYS A 37 -34.03 19.73 21.73
CA LYS A 37 -34.55 21.09 21.54
C LYS A 37 -35.49 21.50 22.69
N THR A 38 -36.42 20.59 23.05
CA THR A 38 -37.38 20.85 24.14
C THR A 38 -36.71 20.90 25.53
N ILE A 39 -35.81 19.95 25.80
CA ILE A 39 -35.19 19.83 27.14
C ILE A 39 -34.19 20.98 27.41
N TYR A 40 -33.41 21.37 26.45
CA TYR A 40 -32.34 22.37 26.63
C TYR A 40 -32.72 23.76 26.13
N ALA A 41 -34.00 23.97 25.74
CA ALA A 41 -34.49 25.24 25.20
C ALA A 41 -33.59 25.83 24.09
N LYS A 42 -32.91 24.97 23.33
CA LYS A 42 -32.13 25.39 22.17
C LYS A 42 -33.10 25.76 21.07
N GLY A 43 -33.22 27.03 20.74
CA GLY A 43 -34.07 27.53 19.66
C GLY A 43 -34.05 26.70 18.36
N ASP A 44 -34.05 27.34 17.22
CA ASP A 44 -33.95 26.64 15.92
C ASP A 44 -32.49 26.42 15.46
N ASP A 45 -31.52 26.60 16.36
CA ASP A 45 -30.10 26.46 16.03
C ASP A 45 -29.67 24.98 16.04
N ALA A 46 -29.29 24.48 14.89
CA ALA A 46 -28.55 23.22 14.75
C ALA A 46 -27.04 23.50 14.81
N GLY A 47 -26.35 22.99 15.81
CA GLY A 47 -24.92 23.23 15.97
C GLY A 47 -24.07 22.63 14.83
N SER A 48 -24.44 21.45 14.36
CA SER A 48 -23.84 20.79 13.17
C SER A 48 -24.87 19.89 12.50
N LEU A 49 -24.73 19.77 11.20
CA LEU A 49 -25.55 18.89 10.34
C LEU A 49 -24.60 17.91 9.63
N GLU A 50 -24.83 16.61 9.84
CA GLU A 50 -24.14 15.57 9.09
C GLU A 50 -25.14 14.91 8.14
N PHE A 51 -24.78 14.82 6.85
CA PHE A 51 -25.64 14.22 5.84
C PHE A 51 -24.80 13.50 4.78
N THR A 52 -25.39 12.50 4.17
CA THR A 52 -24.77 11.71 3.12
C THR A 52 -25.33 12.09 1.75
N ILE A 53 -24.45 12.32 0.80
CA ILE A 53 -24.81 12.65 -0.57
C ILE A 53 -24.46 11.47 -1.47
N LYS A 54 -25.39 11.12 -2.37
CA LYS A 54 -25.17 10.09 -3.38
C LYS A 54 -24.81 10.76 -4.72
N ASN A 55 -24.04 10.03 -5.55
CA ASN A 55 -23.68 10.40 -6.92
C ASN A 55 -22.65 11.52 -7.13
N LEU A 56 -21.97 12.00 -6.09
CA LEU A 56 -20.80 12.88 -6.25
C LEU A 56 -19.54 12.01 -6.36
N LYS A 57 -19.13 11.66 -7.58
CA LYS A 57 -18.03 10.71 -7.81
C LYS A 57 -16.71 11.41 -8.16
N THR A 58 -16.74 12.65 -8.64
CA THR A 58 -15.54 13.37 -9.05
C THR A 58 -15.20 14.47 -8.06
N ARG A 59 -13.93 14.93 -8.10
CA ARG A 59 -13.46 16.06 -7.30
C ARG A 59 -14.18 17.35 -7.70
N GLU A 60 -14.43 17.50 -9.00
CA GLU A 60 -15.11 18.64 -9.59
C GLU A 60 -16.55 18.72 -9.13
N ASP A 61 -17.28 17.59 -9.17
CA ASP A 61 -18.68 17.52 -8.69
C ASP A 61 -18.78 17.90 -7.22
N ASN A 62 -17.85 17.43 -6.39
CA ASN A 62 -17.82 17.75 -4.96
C ASN A 62 -17.56 19.25 -4.73
N LYS A 63 -16.58 19.84 -5.41
CA LYS A 63 -16.32 21.29 -5.31
C LYS A 63 -17.51 22.12 -5.76
N GLN A 64 -18.14 21.72 -6.87
CA GLN A 64 -19.33 22.44 -7.37
C GLN A 64 -20.49 22.32 -6.39
N PHE A 65 -20.68 21.12 -5.80
CA PHE A 65 -21.68 20.93 -4.76
C PHE A 65 -21.41 21.83 -3.55
N GLU A 66 -20.19 21.83 -3.01
CA GLU A 66 -19.80 22.68 -1.87
C GLU A 66 -20.09 24.15 -2.13
N LYS A 67 -19.70 24.62 -3.32
CA LYS A 67 -19.95 26.02 -3.74
C LYS A 67 -21.42 26.32 -3.79
N ASN A 68 -22.23 25.48 -4.41
CA ASN A 68 -23.68 25.68 -4.53
C ASN A 68 -24.37 25.60 -3.18
N TYR A 69 -23.98 24.63 -2.35
CA TYR A 69 -24.55 24.44 -1.01
C TYR A 69 -24.23 25.63 -0.10
N ARG A 70 -22.95 26.11 -0.11
CA ARG A 70 -22.54 27.30 0.61
C ARG A 70 -23.33 28.53 0.17
N ALA A 71 -23.45 28.77 -1.11
CA ALA A 71 -24.20 29.90 -1.65
C ALA A 71 -25.68 29.83 -1.25
N SER A 72 -26.29 28.65 -1.24
CA SER A 72 -27.70 28.49 -0.81
C SER A 72 -27.90 28.84 0.66
N ILE A 73 -26.99 28.36 1.55
CA ILE A 73 -27.10 28.68 2.98
C ILE A 73 -26.81 30.15 3.24
N ASN A 74 -25.74 30.69 2.63
CA ASN A 74 -25.37 32.09 2.80
C ASN A 74 -26.50 33.05 2.37
N ASN A 75 -27.16 32.74 1.25
CA ASN A 75 -28.33 33.53 0.80
C ASN A 75 -29.48 33.48 1.83
N ASN A 76 -29.74 32.35 2.44
CA ASN A 76 -30.78 32.24 3.49
C ASN A 76 -30.43 33.00 4.78
N HIS A 77 -29.14 33.23 5.02
CA HIS A 77 -28.64 33.95 6.19
C HIS A 77 -28.18 35.38 5.87
N GLN A 78 -28.55 35.93 4.71
CA GLN A 78 -28.21 37.29 4.28
C GLN A 78 -26.68 37.55 4.25
N ALA A 79 -25.89 36.54 4.00
CA ALA A 79 -24.45 36.62 3.81
C ALA A 79 -24.08 36.59 2.32
N ALA A 80 -22.87 37.06 2.00
CA ALA A 80 -22.39 36.97 0.60
C ALA A 80 -22.30 35.50 0.16
N PRO A 81 -22.72 35.16 -1.08
CA PRO A 81 -22.79 33.76 -1.53
C PRO A 81 -21.47 32.99 -1.46
N ASP A 82 -20.35 33.70 -1.54
CA ASP A 82 -18.98 33.17 -1.52
C ASP A 82 -18.28 33.33 -0.16
N ASP A 83 -18.96 33.81 0.88
CA ASP A 83 -18.36 33.95 2.21
C ASP A 83 -18.10 32.56 2.84
N GLU A 84 -16.81 32.24 3.02
CA GLU A 84 -16.36 30.99 3.60
C GLU A 84 -16.44 30.95 5.14
N ARG A 85 -16.69 32.10 5.80
CA ARG A 85 -16.71 32.22 7.25
C ARG A 85 -18.07 31.91 7.85
N THR A 86 -19.15 32.01 7.06
CA THR A 86 -20.51 31.82 7.53
C THR A 86 -20.79 30.39 7.95
N ILE A 87 -20.30 29.44 7.18
CA ILE A 87 -20.43 28.00 7.48
C ILE A 87 -19.12 27.28 7.23
N TRP A 88 -18.80 26.36 8.13
CA TRP A 88 -17.70 25.43 7.95
C TRP A 88 -18.23 24.13 7.31
N LEU A 89 -17.77 23.84 6.10
CA LEU A 89 -18.10 22.63 5.38
C LEU A 89 -16.93 21.65 5.45
N TRP A 90 -17.17 20.48 5.99
CA TRP A 90 -16.19 19.40 6.03
C TRP A 90 -16.61 18.28 5.10
N ASN A 91 -15.91 18.11 4.00
CA ASN A 91 -16.17 17.09 3.01
C ASN A 91 -15.21 15.92 3.18
N ARG A 92 -15.64 14.90 3.88
CA ARG A 92 -14.89 13.68 4.14
C ARG A 92 -14.42 12.95 2.88
N TYR A 93 -15.18 13.06 1.79
CA TYR A 93 -14.80 12.46 0.51
C TYR A 93 -13.59 13.15 -0.11
N MET A 94 -13.51 14.46 -0.02
CA MET A 94 -12.36 15.22 -0.51
C MET A 94 -11.09 14.92 0.29
N ASP A 95 -11.20 14.78 1.61
CA ASP A 95 -10.08 14.40 2.47
C ASP A 95 -9.59 12.98 2.14
N ASN A 96 -10.51 12.04 1.90
CA ASN A 96 -10.16 10.69 1.49
C ASN A 96 -9.46 10.65 0.12
N ILE A 97 -9.88 11.48 -0.84
CA ILE A 97 -9.16 11.59 -2.13
C ILE A 97 -7.73 12.11 -1.92
N GLN A 98 -7.54 13.15 -1.12
CA GLN A 98 -6.20 13.69 -0.84
C GLN A 98 -5.33 12.68 -0.11
N MET A 99 -5.88 11.99 0.88
CA MET A 99 -5.19 10.91 1.60
C MET A 99 -4.76 9.79 0.64
N ASN A 100 -5.68 9.31 -0.20
CA ASN A 100 -5.39 8.26 -1.17
C ASN A 100 -4.34 8.69 -2.22
N GLN A 101 -4.35 9.96 -2.64
CA GLN A 101 -3.30 10.50 -3.51
C GLN A 101 -1.94 10.52 -2.80
N GLY A 102 -1.88 10.93 -1.54
CA GLY A 102 -0.67 10.86 -0.72
C GLY A 102 -0.12 9.44 -0.61
N ILE A 103 -1.00 8.48 -0.30
CA ILE A 103 -0.63 7.06 -0.24
C ILE A 103 -0.12 6.56 -1.60
N ALA A 104 -0.78 6.91 -2.71
CA ALA A 104 -0.35 6.52 -4.05
C ALA A 104 1.04 7.07 -4.42
N ILE A 105 1.34 8.32 -4.03
CA ILE A 105 2.67 8.92 -4.21
C ILE A 105 3.72 8.13 -3.39
N MET A 106 3.43 7.83 -2.12
CA MET A 106 4.32 7.02 -1.28
C MET A 106 4.55 5.64 -1.87
N GLN A 107 3.51 4.96 -2.31
CA GLN A 107 3.62 3.65 -2.98
C GLN A 107 4.49 3.75 -4.23
N THR A 108 4.30 4.77 -5.05
CA THR A 108 5.12 4.98 -6.26
C THR A 108 6.59 5.18 -5.91
N ALA A 109 6.89 5.98 -4.88
CA ALA A 109 8.27 6.18 -4.41
C ALA A 109 8.90 4.87 -3.93
N LEU A 110 8.16 4.06 -3.16
CA LEU A 110 8.63 2.74 -2.71
C LEU A 110 8.87 1.78 -3.88
N TRP A 111 8.01 1.81 -4.91
CA TRP A 111 8.21 1.02 -6.12
C TRP A 111 9.48 1.42 -6.87
N ILE A 112 9.78 2.71 -6.97
CA ILE A 112 11.01 3.23 -7.59
C ILE A 112 12.25 2.74 -6.82
N VAL A 113 12.26 2.89 -5.49
CA VAL A 113 13.36 2.41 -4.65
C VAL A 113 13.53 0.90 -4.79
N GLY A 114 12.44 0.14 -4.75
CA GLY A 114 12.44 -1.32 -4.94
C GLY A 114 13.01 -1.72 -6.30
N LEU A 115 12.65 -1.01 -7.37
CA LEU A 115 13.16 -1.25 -8.71
C LEU A 115 14.68 -1.02 -8.79
N PHE A 116 15.19 0.08 -8.24
CA PHE A 116 16.63 0.35 -8.22
C PHE A 116 17.40 -0.67 -7.38
N THR A 117 16.84 -1.10 -6.26
CA THR A 117 17.43 -2.17 -5.43
C THR A 117 17.47 -3.49 -6.20
N LEU A 118 16.40 -3.84 -6.91
CA LEU A 118 16.36 -5.04 -7.77
C LEU A 118 17.39 -4.96 -8.89
N LEU A 119 17.53 -3.82 -9.57
CA LEU A 119 18.54 -3.61 -10.61
C LEU A 119 19.96 -3.78 -10.05
N SER A 120 20.24 -3.25 -8.87
CA SER A 120 21.52 -3.46 -8.19
C SER A 120 21.78 -4.95 -7.93
N GLY A 121 20.78 -5.69 -7.46
CA GLY A 121 20.86 -7.14 -7.28
C GLY A 121 21.14 -7.90 -8.58
N ILE A 122 20.46 -7.53 -9.68
CA ILE A 122 20.67 -8.11 -11.03
C ILE A 122 22.13 -7.93 -11.47
N VAL A 123 22.68 -6.73 -11.30
CA VAL A 123 24.10 -6.44 -11.63
C VAL A 123 25.04 -7.28 -10.76
N GLY A 124 24.75 -7.39 -9.45
CA GLY A 124 25.55 -8.21 -8.54
C GLY A 124 25.61 -9.68 -8.96
N VAL A 125 24.44 -10.29 -9.21
CA VAL A 125 24.35 -11.69 -9.68
C VAL A 125 25.03 -11.84 -11.03
N SER A 126 24.82 -10.92 -11.97
CA SER A 126 25.45 -10.97 -13.30
C SER A 126 26.98 -10.93 -13.20
N ASN A 127 27.55 -10.11 -12.30
CA ASN A 127 29.00 -10.05 -12.10
C ASN A 127 29.56 -11.35 -11.52
N ILE A 128 28.90 -11.96 -10.54
CA ILE A 128 29.30 -13.27 -10.00
C ILE A 128 29.25 -14.33 -11.09
N MET A 129 28.17 -14.38 -11.87
CA MET A 129 28.02 -15.33 -12.96
C MET A 129 29.08 -15.13 -14.06
N LEU A 130 29.52 -13.87 -14.32
CA LEU A 130 30.61 -13.60 -15.26
C LEU A 130 31.95 -14.16 -14.79
N ILE A 131 32.24 -14.09 -13.47
CA ILE A 131 33.42 -14.69 -12.89
C ILE A 131 33.36 -16.22 -13.02
N THR A 132 32.25 -16.82 -12.63
CA THR A 132 32.03 -18.27 -12.73
C THR A 132 32.17 -18.76 -14.19
N VAL A 133 31.63 -18.02 -15.18
CA VAL A 133 31.81 -18.33 -16.60
C VAL A 133 33.27 -18.28 -17.02
N LYS A 134 34.07 -17.30 -16.52
CA LYS A 134 35.51 -17.23 -16.81
C LYS A 134 36.26 -18.43 -16.22
N GLU A 135 35.97 -18.81 -14.99
CA GLU A 135 36.60 -19.96 -14.33
C GLU A 135 36.29 -21.27 -15.05
N ARG A 136 35.07 -21.41 -15.62
CA ARG A 136 34.62 -22.59 -16.36
C ARG A 136 34.80 -22.48 -17.88
N THR A 137 35.62 -21.53 -18.35
CA THR A 137 35.82 -21.25 -19.79
C THR A 137 36.34 -22.52 -20.52
N ARG A 138 37.30 -23.26 -19.92
CA ARG A 138 37.83 -24.50 -20.48
C ARG A 138 36.79 -25.59 -20.62
N GLU A 139 35.91 -25.77 -19.65
CA GLU A 139 34.80 -26.73 -19.67
C GLU A 139 33.87 -26.42 -20.84
N PHE A 140 33.48 -25.14 -21.03
CA PHE A 140 32.62 -24.72 -22.13
C PHE A 140 33.32 -24.88 -23.50
N GLY A 141 34.65 -24.65 -23.55
CA GLY A 141 35.45 -24.86 -24.75
C GLY A 141 35.48 -26.32 -25.18
N VAL A 142 35.70 -27.24 -24.22
CA VAL A 142 35.68 -28.71 -24.48
C VAL A 142 34.29 -29.12 -24.95
N ARG A 143 33.22 -28.73 -24.29
CA ARG A 143 31.86 -29.05 -24.71
C ARG A 143 31.57 -28.62 -26.15
N LYS A 144 32.05 -27.43 -26.55
CA LYS A 144 31.89 -26.93 -27.91
C LYS A 144 32.75 -27.71 -28.92
N ALA A 145 33.95 -28.08 -28.52
CA ALA A 145 34.85 -28.89 -29.38
C ALA A 145 34.25 -30.26 -29.74
N ILE A 146 33.51 -30.86 -28.80
CA ILE A 146 32.75 -32.11 -29.03
C ILE A 146 31.36 -31.89 -29.62
N GLY A 147 31.03 -30.69 -30.11
CA GLY A 147 29.83 -30.40 -30.89
C GLY A 147 28.63 -29.83 -30.12
N ALA A 148 28.79 -29.38 -28.89
CA ALA A 148 27.70 -28.71 -28.17
C ALA A 148 27.27 -27.41 -28.85
N LYS A 149 25.96 -27.28 -29.10
CA LYS A 149 25.40 -26.05 -29.69
C LYS A 149 25.51 -24.87 -28.70
N PRO A 150 25.79 -23.64 -29.19
CA PRO A 150 25.87 -22.44 -28.34
C PRO A 150 24.63 -22.24 -27.47
N TRP A 151 23.45 -22.57 -27.98
CA TRP A 151 22.17 -22.51 -27.28
C TRP A 151 22.13 -23.42 -26.04
N SER A 152 22.77 -24.58 -26.08
CA SER A 152 22.84 -25.51 -24.94
C SER A 152 23.61 -24.88 -23.74
N ILE A 153 24.71 -24.18 -24.03
CA ILE A 153 25.51 -23.48 -23.01
C ILE A 153 24.73 -22.31 -22.49
N LEU A 154 24.08 -21.54 -23.35
CA LEU A 154 23.25 -20.40 -22.96
C LEU A 154 22.13 -20.83 -22.01
N LYS A 155 21.37 -21.89 -22.38
CA LYS A 155 20.30 -22.44 -21.57
C LYS A 155 20.81 -22.91 -20.19
N LEU A 156 21.97 -23.55 -20.14
CA LEU A 156 22.59 -24.01 -18.88
C LEU A 156 22.83 -22.84 -17.90
N ILE A 157 23.46 -21.78 -18.37
CA ILE A 157 23.81 -20.62 -17.53
C ILE A 157 22.56 -19.84 -17.10
N ILE A 158 21.59 -19.66 -17.98
CA ILE A 158 20.31 -19.01 -17.61
C ILE A 158 19.59 -19.84 -16.55
N THR A 159 19.54 -21.17 -16.71
CA THR A 159 18.90 -22.06 -15.72
C THR A 159 19.62 -21.97 -14.37
N GLU A 160 20.95 -21.97 -14.34
CA GLU A 160 21.76 -21.81 -13.15
C GLU A 160 21.47 -20.45 -12.44
N SER A 161 21.40 -19.38 -13.21
CA SER A 161 21.05 -18.05 -12.71
C SER A 161 19.64 -18.02 -12.10
N ILE A 162 18.66 -18.62 -12.77
CA ILE A 162 17.27 -18.70 -12.26
C ILE A 162 17.21 -19.49 -10.95
N ILE A 163 17.91 -20.63 -10.87
CA ILE A 163 17.92 -21.46 -9.65
C ILE A 163 18.51 -20.67 -8.47
N ILE A 164 19.67 -20.03 -8.67
CA ILE A 164 20.33 -19.24 -7.64
C ILE A 164 19.43 -18.09 -7.17
N THR A 165 18.94 -17.30 -8.12
CA THR A 165 18.08 -16.14 -7.77
C THR A 165 16.76 -16.55 -7.15
N SER A 166 16.15 -17.65 -7.60
CA SER A 166 14.90 -18.15 -7.01
C SER A 166 15.12 -18.65 -5.58
N PHE A 167 16.21 -19.37 -5.33
CA PHE A 167 16.53 -19.90 -4.01
C PHE A 167 16.77 -18.78 -2.99
N PHE A 168 17.69 -17.86 -3.30
CA PHE A 168 17.98 -16.74 -2.39
C PHE A 168 16.85 -15.72 -2.34
N GLY A 169 16.12 -15.54 -3.43
CA GLY A 169 14.93 -14.70 -3.47
C GLY A 169 13.80 -15.26 -2.60
N TYR A 170 13.60 -16.58 -2.57
CA TYR A 170 12.66 -17.21 -1.66
C TYR A 170 13.05 -16.99 -0.19
N ILE A 171 14.34 -17.16 0.15
CA ILE A 171 14.84 -16.85 1.50
C ILE A 171 14.56 -15.38 1.85
N GLY A 172 14.88 -14.45 0.93
CA GLY A 172 14.59 -13.02 1.12
C GLY A 172 13.10 -12.72 1.34
N MET A 173 12.23 -13.40 0.59
CA MET A 173 10.78 -13.28 0.75
C MET A 173 10.32 -13.77 2.12
N VAL A 174 10.79 -14.93 2.57
CA VAL A 174 10.47 -15.49 3.91
C VAL A 174 10.95 -14.55 5.02
N CYS A 175 12.17 -14.01 4.90
CA CYS A 175 12.69 -13.03 5.85
C CYS A 175 11.86 -11.73 5.84
N GLY A 176 11.43 -11.26 4.68
CA GLY A 176 10.58 -10.08 4.54
C GLY A 176 9.20 -10.26 5.18
N VAL A 177 8.56 -11.40 4.94
CA VAL A 177 7.28 -11.74 5.59
C VAL A 177 7.44 -11.88 7.09
N ALA A 178 8.49 -12.56 7.56
CA ALA A 178 8.77 -12.69 8.99
C ALA A 178 9.03 -11.33 9.67
N ALA A 179 9.78 -10.45 9.02
CA ALA A 179 10.01 -9.10 9.54
C ALA A 179 8.72 -8.29 9.64
N ASN A 180 7.82 -8.44 8.66
CA ASN A 180 6.51 -7.79 8.67
C ASN A 180 5.62 -8.33 9.79
N GLU A 181 5.61 -9.63 10.03
CA GLU A 181 4.86 -10.28 11.12
C GLU A 181 5.38 -9.86 12.50
N ILE A 182 6.70 -9.77 12.67
CA ILE A 182 7.31 -9.26 13.91
C ILE A 182 6.91 -7.79 14.13
N MET A 183 6.87 -6.99 13.07
CA MET A 183 6.43 -5.59 13.13
C MET A 183 4.96 -5.47 13.55
N ASP A 184 4.09 -6.33 13.02
CA ASP A 184 2.69 -6.38 13.42
C ASP A 184 2.54 -6.77 14.90
N ALA A 185 3.24 -7.80 15.34
CA ALA A 185 3.20 -8.28 16.73
C ALA A 185 3.73 -7.25 17.75
N THR A 186 4.69 -6.40 17.34
CA THR A 186 5.34 -5.44 18.26
C THR A 186 4.70 -4.04 18.21
N ILE A 187 4.34 -3.55 17.04
CA ILE A 187 3.89 -2.17 16.79
C ILE A 187 2.44 -2.12 16.30
N GLY A 188 1.94 -3.18 15.69
CA GLY A 188 0.60 -3.23 15.06
C GLY A 188 -0.56 -3.00 16.00
N HIS A 189 -0.36 -3.23 17.31
CA HIS A 189 -1.36 -3.01 18.34
C HIS A 189 -1.14 -1.72 19.17
N THR A 190 -0.09 -0.94 18.86
CA THR A 190 0.16 0.32 19.53
C THR A 190 -0.76 1.41 19.00
N THR A 191 -1.67 1.87 19.84
CA THR A 191 -2.47 3.06 19.57
C THR A 191 -1.69 4.29 20.05
N VAL A 192 -1.44 5.23 19.16
CA VAL A 192 -0.90 6.55 19.53
C VAL A 192 -2.06 7.41 20.03
N ASP A 193 -2.03 7.72 21.31
CA ASP A 193 -2.98 8.64 21.93
C ASP A 193 -2.39 10.05 21.87
N THR A 194 -2.90 10.86 20.95
CA THR A 194 -2.50 12.26 20.81
C THR A 194 -3.30 13.21 21.71
N GLY A 195 -4.13 12.66 22.62
CA GLY A 195 -5.02 13.44 23.46
C GLY A 195 -6.29 13.95 22.76
N LEU A 196 -6.28 14.03 21.44
CA LEU A 196 -7.43 14.44 20.61
C LEU A 196 -8.09 13.24 19.90
N PHE A 197 -7.30 12.23 19.56
CA PHE A 197 -7.79 10.99 18.95
C PHE A 197 -6.80 9.85 19.17
N LYS A 198 -7.33 8.64 19.27
CA LYS A 198 -6.53 7.41 19.29
C LYS A 198 -6.52 6.85 17.87
N ALA A 199 -5.35 6.76 17.27
CA ALA A 199 -5.18 6.14 15.97
C ALA A 199 -4.27 4.92 16.09
N ALA A 200 -4.67 3.80 15.54
CA ALA A 200 -3.78 2.67 15.34
C ALA A 200 -2.79 3.03 14.22
N MET A 201 -1.51 2.95 14.52
CA MET A 201 -0.45 3.34 13.57
C MET A 201 -0.36 2.37 12.40
N PHE A 202 -0.66 1.11 12.65
CA PHE A 202 -0.74 0.04 11.65
C PHE A 202 -1.97 -0.81 11.95
N VAL A 203 -2.78 -1.07 10.94
CA VAL A 203 -3.92 -1.95 11.05
C VAL A 203 -3.66 -3.15 10.14
N ASN A 204 -3.29 -4.30 10.77
CA ASN A 204 -3.23 -5.60 10.12
C ASN A 204 -2.33 -5.65 8.86
N PRO A 205 -1.01 -5.40 8.97
CA PRO A 205 -0.10 -5.38 7.83
C PRO A 205 0.20 -6.80 7.30
N THR A 206 -0.83 -7.57 6.95
CA THR A 206 -0.66 -8.93 6.44
C THR A 206 -0.26 -8.91 4.96
N VAL A 207 0.78 -9.69 4.61
CA VAL A 207 1.20 -9.87 3.22
C VAL A 207 0.26 -10.85 2.52
N GLY A 208 -0.53 -10.34 1.56
CA GLY A 208 -1.44 -11.19 0.79
C GLY A 208 -0.71 -12.19 -0.12
N ILE A 209 -1.31 -13.36 -0.35
CA ILE A 209 -0.79 -14.41 -1.24
C ILE A 209 -0.49 -13.85 -2.65
N GLY A 210 -1.30 -12.91 -3.14
CA GLY A 210 -1.07 -12.25 -4.43
C GLY A 210 0.27 -11.51 -4.50
N THR A 211 0.69 -10.86 -3.41
CA THR A 211 1.99 -10.19 -3.31
C THR A 211 3.14 -11.19 -3.35
N CYS A 212 3.02 -12.33 -2.67
CA CYS A 212 4.02 -13.40 -2.70
C CYS A 212 4.18 -14.00 -4.11
N ILE A 213 3.07 -14.23 -4.81
CA ILE A 213 3.10 -14.71 -6.21
C ILE A 213 3.76 -13.67 -7.12
N GLY A 214 3.38 -12.39 -6.99
CA GLY A 214 3.98 -11.30 -7.76
C GLY A 214 5.49 -11.18 -7.51
N ALA A 215 5.92 -11.26 -6.25
CA ALA A 215 7.33 -11.27 -5.87
C ALA A 215 8.09 -12.44 -6.50
N THR A 216 7.52 -13.65 -6.45
CA THR A 216 8.13 -14.85 -7.06
C THR A 216 8.33 -14.67 -8.56
N ILE A 217 7.32 -14.20 -9.28
CA ILE A 217 7.42 -13.92 -10.72
C ILE A 217 8.50 -12.89 -11.00
N THR A 218 8.56 -11.82 -10.21
CA THR A 218 9.56 -10.76 -10.35
C THR A 218 10.98 -11.30 -10.15
N ILE A 219 11.20 -12.17 -9.16
CA ILE A 219 12.50 -12.81 -8.90
C ILE A 219 12.92 -13.69 -10.07
N VAL A 220 12.02 -14.48 -10.64
CA VAL A 220 12.32 -15.36 -11.80
C VAL A 220 12.69 -14.51 -13.02
N ILE A 221 11.98 -13.41 -13.27
CA ILE A 221 12.30 -12.49 -14.37
C ILE A 221 13.67 -11.85 -14.13
N ALA A 222 13.94 -11.36 -12.92
CA ALA A 222 15.22 -10.76 -12.53
C ALA A 222 16.38 -11.73 -12.71
N GLY A 223 16.23 -12.99 -12.27
CA GLY A 223 17.20 -14.05 -12.45
C GLY A 223 17.49 -14.37 -13.92
N THR A 224 16.45 -14.39 -14.74
CA THR A 224 16.60 -14.56 -16.17
C THR A 224 17.42 -13.43 -16.78
N ILE A 225 17.10 -12.18 -16.48
CA ILE A 225 17.82 -11.00 -16.97
C ILE A 225 19.27 -11.01 -16.51
N ALA A 226 19.53 -11.32 -15.23
CA ALA A 226 20.88 -11.40 -14.67
C ALA A 226 21.75 -12.43 -15.39
N GLY A 227 21.17 -13.56 -15.80
CA GLY A 227 21.86 -14.63 -16.50
C GLY A 227 22.13 -14.38 -17.98
N VAL A 228 21.40 -13.46 -18.64
CA VAL A 228 21.48 -13.27 -20.11
C VAL A 228 22.88 -12.79 -20.53
N ILE A 229 23.46 -11.79 -19.86
CA ILE A 229 24.77 -11.24 -20.24
C ILE A 229 25.89 -12.29 -20.10
N PRO A 230 26.05 -12.98 -18.94
CA PRO A 230 27.06 -14.02 -18.80
C PRO A 230 26.81 -15.20 -19.75
N ALA A 231 25.56 -15.59 -20.00
CA ALA A 231 25.21 -16.66 -20.91
C ALA A 231 25.62 -16.36 -22.35
N ILE A 232 25.38 -15.15 -22.84
CA ILE A 232 25.80 -14.72 -24.18
C ILE A 232 27.33 -14.74 -24.28
N LYS A 233 28.05 -14.26 -23.26
CA LYS A 233 29.53 -14.28 -23.26
C LYS A 233 30.07 -15.71 -23.30
N ALA A 234 29.52 -16.62 -22.49
CA ALA A 234 29.92 -18.03 -22.51
C ALA A 234 29.62 -18.70 -23.85
N ALA A 235 28.45 -18.41 -24.42
CA ALA A 235 28.08 -18.96 -25.72
C ALA A 235 28.97 -18.50 -26.90
N ARG A 236 29.68 -17.39 -26.76
CA ARG A 236 30.60 -16.83 -27.76
C ARG A 236 32.04 -17.30 -27.62
N ILE A 237 32.42 -18.03 -26.57
CA ILE A 237 33.77 -18.55 -26.36
C ILE A 237 34.18 -19.44 -27.53
N ARG A 238 35.35 -19.21 -28.12
CA ARG A 238 35.90 -20.05 -29.19
C ARG A 238 36.65 -21.24 -28.58
N PRO A 239 36.43 -22.47 -29.04
CA PRO A 239 37.11 -23.68 -28.51
C PRO A 239 38.63 -23.56 -28.47
N ILE A 240 39.21 -23.00 -29.52
CA ILE A 240 40.67 -22.84 -29.65
C ILE A 240 41.23 -21.89 -28.58
N GLU A 241 40.56 -20.78 -28.31
CA GLU A 241 40.94 -19.80 -27.29
C GLU A 241 40.77 -20.37 -25.87
N ALA A 242 39.69 -21.16 -25.66
CA ALA A 242 39.41 -21.77 -24.37
C ALA A 242 40.38 -22.87 -23.97
N LEU A 243 40.98 -23.57 -24.95
CA LEU A 243 41.96 -24.62 -24.71
C LEU A 243 43.40 -24.07 -24.59
N ARG A 244 43.63 -22.83 -25.06
CA ARG A 244 44.94 -22.14 -25.00
C ARG A 244 45.07 -21.25 -23.77
N ALA A 245 43.99 -20.95 -23.08
CA ALA A 245 44.00 -20.16 -21.85
C ALA A 245 44.59 -21.00 -20.70
N GLU A 246 45.81 -20.74 -20.32
CA GLU A 246 46.45 -21.13 -19.08
C GLU A 246 46.06 -20.16 -17.95
#